data_d2f240fe2319b8d860ecc9517a64f62e
#
_entry.id   d2f240fe2319b8d860ecc9517a64f62e
#
_cell.length_a   1.000
_cell.length_b   1.000
_cell.length_c   1.000
_cell.angle_alpha   90.00
_cell.angle_beta   90.00
_cell.angle_gamma   90.00
#
_symmetry.space_group_name_H-M   'P 1'
#
loop_
_entity.id
_entity.type
_entity.pdbx_description
1 polymer ?
#
loop_
_entity_poly.entity_id
_entity_poly.type
_entity_poly.pdbx_seq_one_letter_code
_entity_poly.pdbx_strand_id
1 'polypeptide(L)'
;VFVVFRDPDGVRGRNPPEEAIEKINRNGSRHSEAIITESLAEAELFRISVDAAAVYVNASTRFTDGGEFGLGAEIGISTQKLHARGPMGLEALTCPKFYVDGDGQVR
;
A
#
# COMPACT_ATOMS: atom_id res chain seq x y z
N VAL A 1 6.29 4.79 9.57
CA VAL A 1 6.96 3.72 8.81
C VAL A 1 7.51 2.72 9.78
N PHE A 2 7.03 1.49 9.72
CA PHE A 2 7.57 0.38 10.50
C PHE A 2 8.36 -0.55 9.58
N VAL A 3 9.55 -0.92 10.00
CA VAL A 3 10.38 -1.90 9.33
C VAL A 3 10.58 -3.07 10.27
N VAL A 4 10.20 -4.25 9.83
CA VAL A 4 10.39 -5.47 10.59
C VAL A 4 11.63 -6.16 10.06
N PHE A 5 12.61 -6.38 10.94
CA PHE A 5 13.81 -7.14 10.63
C PHE A 5 13.73 -8.51 11.30
N ARG A 6 13.99 -9.55 10.55
CA ARG A 6 14.21 -10.89 11.09
C ARG A 6 15.65 -11.29 10.92
N ASP A 7 16.20 -11.87 11.99
CA ASP A 7 17.52 -12.49 11.98
C ASP A 7 17.39 -13.91 11.40
N PRO A 8 18.10 -14.26 10.34
CA PRO A 8 18.02 -15.61 9.75
C PRO A 8 18.38 -16.72 10.75
N ASP A 9 19.18 -16.43 11.77
CA ASP A 9 19.65 -17.42 12.73
C ASP A 9 18.70 -17.66 13.93
N GLY A 10 17.61 -16.95 14.04
CA GLY A 10 16.55 -17.17 15.05
C GLY A 10 16.95 -16.93 16.51
N VAL A 11 18.10 -16.33 16.77
CA VAL A 11 18.75 -16.32 18.08
C VAL A 11 18.39 -15.15 19.00
N ARG A 12 17.68 -14.13 18.54
CA ARG A 12 17.32 -13.01 19.41
C ARG A 12 15.84 -12.69 19.35
N GLY A 13 15.19 -12.90 20.50
CA GLY A 13 13.82 -12.61 20.86
C GLY A 13 13.17 -11.43 20.14
N ARG A 14 12.72 -11.65 18.94
CA ARG A 14 11.89 -10.75 18.19
C ARG A 14 10.48 -11.28 18.19
N ASN A 15 9.56 -10.34 18.28
CA ASN A 15 8.15 -10.65 18.26
C ASN A 15 7.80 -11.42 16.99
N PRO A 16 6.91 -12.41 17.07
CA PRO A 16 6.43 -13.12 15.89
C PRO A 16 5.84 -12.12 14.87
N PRO A 17 5.88 -12.44 13.58
CA PRO A 17 5.37 -11.54 12.51
C PRO A 17 3.96 -11.03 12.79
N GLU A 18 3.12 -11.84 13.39
CA GLU A 18 1.74 -11.54 13.76
C GLU A 18 1.65 -10.37 14.75
N GLU A 19 2.51 -10.35 15.76
CA GLU A 19 2.54 -9.24 16.73
C GLU A 19 3.00 -7.93 16.08
N ALA A 20 3.97 -8.00 15.18
CA ALA A 20 4.42 -6.85 14.42
C ALA A 20 3.31 -6.30 13.50
N ILE A 21 2.60 -7.18 12.81
CA ILE A 21 1.45 -6.84 11.96
C ILE A 21 0.34 -6.20 12.79
N GLU A 22 0.02 -6.75 13.97
CA GLU A 22 -0.98 -6.17 14.86
C GLU A 22 -0.61 -4.75 15.30
N LYS A 23 0.65 -4.54 15.69
CA LYS A 23 1.16 -3.22 16.07
C LYS A 23 1.11 -2.22 14.92
N ILE A 24 1.47 -2.65 13.71
CA ILE A 24 1.40 -1.83 12.49
C ILE A 24 -0.05 -1.43 12.21
N ASN A 25 -0.96 -2.39 12.20
CA ASN A 25 -2.37 -2.12 11.90
C ASN A 25 -3.05 -1.22 12.94
N ARG A 26 -2.58 -1.27 14.20
CA ARG A 26 -3.10 -0.44 15.29
C ARG A 26 -2.54 0.98 15.27
N ASN A 27 -1.25 1.15 14.97
CA ASN A 27 -0.53 2.41 15.19
C ASN A 27 0.05 3.02 13.91
N GLY A 28 0.06 2.29 12.80
CA GLY A 28 0.62 2.76 11.52
C GLY A 28 -0.20 3.86 10.87
N SER A 29 0.41 4.56 9.94
CA SER A 29 -0.24 5.63 9.15
C SER A 29 -1.23 5.08 8.12
N ARG A 30 -1.17 3.78 7.82
CA ARG A 30 -1.88 3.10 6.74
C ARG A 30 -1.44 3.54 5.33
N HIS A 31 -0.29 4.18 5.24
CA HIS A 31 0.27 4.63 3.97
C HIS A 31 1.27 3.63 3.41
N SER A 32 2.44 3.47 4.02
CA SER A 32 3.52 2.62 3.51
C SER A 32 4.20 1.86 4.63
N GLU A 33 4.25 0.54 4.50
CA GLU A 33 4.85 -0.35 5.48
C GLU A 33 5.76 -1.37 4.78
N ALA A 34 6.81 -1.82 5.46
CA ALA A 34 7.80 -2.71 4.87
C ALA A 34 8.21 -3.84 5.82
N ILE A 35 8.49 -5.00 5.24
CA ILE A 35 9.16 -6.11 5.89
C ILE A 35 10.47 -6.42 5.19
N ILE A 36 11.50 -6.76 5.98
CA ILE A 36 12.74 -7.35 5.47
C ILE A 36 12.82 -8.77 6.00
N THR A 37 12.75 -9.73 5.11
CA THR A 37 12.75 -11.15 5.44
C THR A 37 13.24 -11.99 4.26
N GLU A 38 13.84 -13.14 4.56
CA GLU A 38 14.16 -14.19 3.59
C GLU A 38 13.05 -15.25 3.50
N SER A 39 12.08 -15.23 4.43
CA SER A 39 10.97 -16.18 4.47
C SER A 39 9.85 -15.77 3.54
N LEU A 40 9.57 -16.56 2.51
CA LEU A 40 8.43 -16.35 1.62
C LEU A 40 7.10 -16.39 2.35
N ALA A 41 6.96 -17.26 3.35
CA ALA A 41 5.73 -17.38 4.14
C ALA A 41 5.45 -16.12 4.94
N GLU A 42 6.48 -15.53 5.57
CA GLU A 42 6.35 -14.25 6.29
C GLU A 42 6.07 -13.07 5.35
N ALA A 43 6.75 -13.05 4.20
CA ALA A 43 6.50 -12.04 3.19
C ALA A 43 5.05 -12.04 2.73
N GLU A 44 4.49 -13.23 2.48
CA GLU A 44 3.09 -13.37 2.07
C GLU A 44 2.12 -13.02 3.20
N LEU A 45 2.36 -13.53 4.41
CA LEU A 45 1.56 -13.17 5.59
C LEU A 45 1.52 -11.65 5.78
N PHE A 46 2.67 -10.99 5.65
CA PHE A 46 2.77 -9.54 5.77
C PHE A 46 1.96 -8.81 4.70
N ARG A 47 2.10 -9.23 3.43
CA ARG A 47 1.37 -8.60 2.32
C ARG A 47 -0.14 -8.64 2.50
N ILE A 48 -0.69 -9.78 2.93
CA ILE A 48 -2.14 -9.95 3.03
C ILE A 48 -2.73 -9.38 4.32
N SER A 49 -1.91 -9.26 5.38
CA SER A 49 -2.40 -8.91 6.73
C SER A 49 -2.18 -7.46 7.11
N VAL A 50 -1.25 -6.74 6.45
CA VAL A 50 -0.98 -5.33 6.75
C VAL A 50 -1.97 -4.42 6.02
N ASP A 51 -2.68 -3.60 6.78
CA ASP A 51 -3.62 -2.60 6.26
C ASP A 51 -2.89 -1.29 5.93
N ALA A 52 -2.19 -1.27 4.82
CA ALA A 52 -1.53 -0.09 4.29
C ALA A 52 -1.80 0.08 2.79
N ALA A 53 -1.63 1.30 2.27
CA ALA A 53 -1.82 1.59 0.86
C ALA A 53 -0.73 0.98 -0.01
N ALA A 54 0.50 0.89 0.52
CA ALA A 54 1.63 0.24 -0.12
C ALA A 54 2.36 -0.66 0.89
N VAL A 55 2.57 -1.91 0.51
CA VAL A 55 3.24 -2.92 1.33
C VAL A 55 4.47 -3.43 0.58
N TYR A 56 5.61 -3.33 1.22
CA TYR A 56 6.91 -3.65 0.65
C TYR A 56 7.53 -4.88 1.28
N VAL A 57 8.17 -5.69 0.47
CA VAL A 57 9.04 -6.79 0.90
C VAL A 57 10.43 -6.52 0.37
N ASN A 58 11.41 -6.44 1.26
CA ASN A 58 12.83 -6.22 0.94
C ASN A 58 13.09 -4.97 0.08
N ALA A 59 12.25 -3.94 0.22
CA ALA A 59 12.37 -2.69 -0.50
C ALA A 59 12.04 -1.50 0.41
N SER A 60 12.54 -0.33 0.04
CA SER A 60 12.34 0.90 0.78
C SER A 60 10.93 1.46 0.57
N THR A 61 10.28 1.92 1.62
CA THR A 61 9.02 2.67 1.56
C THR A 61 9.15 4.00 0.81
N ARG A 62 10.36 4.46 0.54
CA ARG A 62 10.63 5.68 -0.27
C ARG A 62 10.20 5.53 -1.72
N PHE A 63 9.96 4.29 -2.18
CA PHE A 63 9.39 4.05 -3.51
C PHE A 63 7.90 4.37 -3.60
N THR A 64 7.22 4.68 -2.47
CA THR A 64 5.84 5.18 -2.54
C THR A 64 5.85 6.63 -3.02
N ASP A 65 5.80 6.78 -4.31
CA ASP A 65 5.87 8.05 -5.02
C ASP A 65 5.06 7.96 -6.32
N GLY A 66 4.32 9.00 -6.65
CA GLY A 66 3.47 9.01 -7.84
C GLY A 66 4.26 8.88 -9.14
N GLY A 67 5.48 9.40 -9.19
CA GLY A 67 6.37 9.25 -10.34
C GLY A 67 6.84 7.80 -10.48
N GLU A 68 7.34 7.21 -9.38
CA GLU A 68 7.80 5.81 -9.34
C GLU A 68 6.69 4.81 -9.65
N PHE A 69 5.45 5.10 -9.26
CA PHE A 69 4.28 4.27 -9.54
C PHE A 69 3.69 4.47 -10.94
N GLY A 70 4.29 5.34 -11.75
CA GLY A 70 3.84 5.59 -13.11
C GLY A 70 2.57 6.44 -13.21
N LEU A 71 2.23 7.19 -12.17
CA LEU A 71 1.06 8.09 -12.14
C LEU A 71 1.33 9.47 -12.79
N GLY A 72 2.54 9.66 -13.31
CA GLY A 72 2.98 10.90 -13.94
C GLY A 72 3.34 12.03 -12.98
N ALA A 73 2.66 12.10 -11.85
CA ALA A 73 2.90 13.07 -10.79
C ALA A 73 2.37 12.54 -9.45
N GLU A 74 2.76 13.18 -8.35
CA GLU A 74 2.13 13.03 -7.06
C GLU A 74 1.52 14.36 -6.64
N ILE A 75 0.18 14.44 -6.65
CA ILE A 75 -0.56 15.66 -6.34
C ILE A 75 -1.16 15.60 -4.94
N GLY A 76 -1.25 14.41 -4.39
CA GLY A 76 -1.75 14.17 -3.06
C GLY A 76 -1.49 12.75 -2.58
N ILE A 77 -1.75 12.52 -1.30
CA ILE A 77 -1.63 11.23 -0.62
C ILE A 77 -2.92 10.95 0.13
N SER A 78 -3.42 9.74 0.01
CA SER A 78 -4.61 9.29 0.73
C SER A 78 -4.42 7.92 1.35
N THR A 79 -4.98 7.73 2.54
CA THR A 79 -5.09 6.42 3.19
C THR A 79 -6.52 5.90 3.26
N GLN A 80 -7.44 6.59 2.61
CA GLN A 80 -8.86 6.20 2.52
C GLN A 80 -9.05 4.99 1.61
N LYS A 81 -10.13 4.24 1.83
CA LYS A 81 -10.47 3.05 1.05
C LYS A 81 -11.62 3.27 0.05
N LEU A 82 -12.35 4.36 0.17
CA LEU A 82 -13.52 4.67 -0.68
C LEU A 82 -13.18 5.57 -1.88
N HIS A 83 -11.93 5.90 -2.06
CA HIS A 83 -11.41 6.72 -3.16
C HIS A 83 -9.97 6.30 -3.45
N ALA A 84 -9.22 7.07 -4.23
CA ALA A 84 -7.81 6.80 -4.46
C ALA A 84 -7.06 6.58 -3.14
N ARG A 85 -6.21 5.58 -3.10
CA ARG A 85 -5.44 5.18 -1.92
C ARG A 85 -3.96 5.19 -2.25
N GLY A 86 -3.13 5.69 -1.33
CA GLY A 86 -1.70 5.87 -1.55
C GLY A 86 -1.40 7.17 -2.28
N PRO A 87 -0.37 7.22 -3.14
CA PRO A 87 -0.07 8.37 -3.94
C PRO A 87 -1.17 8.61 -4.98
N MET A 88 -1.54 9.88 -5.17
CA MET A 88 -2.58 10.29 -6.11
C MET A 88 -1.96 11.13 -7.22
N GLY A 89 -2.11 10.67 -8.45
CA GLY A 89 -1.81 11.42 -9.67
C GLY A 89 -3.02 12.20 -10.18
N LEU A 90 -2.89 12.74 -11.37
CA LEU A 90 -3.91 13.59 -11.99
C LEU A 90 -5.25 12.86 -12.17
N GLU A 91 -5.22 11.60 -12.56
CA GLU A 91 -6.43 10.79 -12.78
C GLU A 91 -7.31 10.69 -11.53
N ALA A 92 -6.68 10.53 -10.36
CA ALA A 92 -7.39 10.43 -9.08
C ALA A 92 -8.12 11.72 -8.67
N LEU A 93 -7.79 12.85 -9.27
CA LEU A 93 -8.42 14.15 -9.01
C LEU A 93 -9.54 14.47 -10.00
N THR A 94 -9.85 13.57 -10.91
CA THR A 94 -10.88 13.73 -11.93
C THR A 94 -11.99 12.71 -11.76
N CYS A 95 -13.11 12.97 -12.40
CA CYS A 95 -14.19 12.00 -12.51
C CYS A 95 -14.68 11.93 -13.97
N PRO A 96 -15.11 10.73 -14.42
CA PRO A 96 -15.63 10.58 -15.76
C PRO A 96 -16.98 11.31 -15.91
N LYS A 97 -17.19 11.88 -17.09
CA LYS A 97 -18.49 12.37 -17.53
C LYS A 97 -18.85 11.71 -18.85
N PHE A 98 -19.98 11.07 -18.90
CA PHE A 98 -20.46 10.39 -20.10
C PHE A 98 -21.34 11.33 -20.92
N TYR A 99 -21.09 11.41 -22.21
CA TYR A 99 -21.95 12.05 -23.19
C TYR A 99 -22.61 10.94 -24.01
N VAL A 100 -23.92 10.99 -24.11
CA VAL A 100 -24.69 10.01 -24.88
C VAL A 100 -25.58 10.77 -25.81
N ASP A 101 -25.27 10.70 -27.09
CA ASP A 101 -26.06 11.29 -28.15
C ASP A 101 -26.87 10.15 -28.81
N GLY A 102 -28.14 10.42 -29.05
CA GLY A 102 -29.06 9.47 -29.68
C GLY A 102 -29.90 10.12 -30.75
N ASP A 103 -30.51 9.26 -31.57
CA ASP A 103 -31.43 9.66 -32.63
C ASP A 103 -32.84 9.03 -32.38
N GLY A 104 -33.30 9.13 -31.12
CA GLY A 104 -34.61 8.62 -30.72
C GLY A 104 -34.68 7.16 -30.39
N GLN A 105 -33.52 6.47 -30.18
CA GLN A 105 -33.50 5.09 -29.76
C GLN A 105 -34.14 4.94 -28.38
N VAL A 106 -34.97 3.92 -28.24
CA VAL A 106 -35.56 3.48 -26.97
C VAL A 106 -35.07 2.09 -26.61
N ARG A 107 -34.96 1.83 -25.29
CA ARG A 107 -34.57 0.53 -24.75
C ARG A 107 -35.78 -0.27 -24.33
#